data_36045611def11d05ce6e83477f44caf5
#
_entry.id   36045611def11d05ce6e83477f44caf5
#
_cell.length_a   1.000
_cell.length_b   1.000
_cell.length_c   1.000
_cell.angle_alpha   90.00
_cell.angle_beta   90.00
_cell.angle_gamma   90.00
#
_symmetry.space_group_name_H-M   'P 1'
#
loop_
_entity.id
_entity.type
_entity.pdbx_description
1 polymer ?
#
loop_
_entity_poly.entity_id
_entity_poly.type
_entity_poly.pdbx_seq_one_letter_code
_entity_poly.pdbx_strand_id
1 'polypeptide(L)' 'MNVVTAIGNLASDVSVREVSGEHKVANFLLAIDRPSKDGGADFVPVSVWDKQAESCERFLTKGQRVGVDGRLRLSLIHI' A
#
# COMPACT_ATOMS: atom_id res chain seq x y z
N MET A 1 -17.46 7.01 -9.15
CA MET A 1 -17.05 6.01 -8.15
C MET A 1 -15.54 5.79 -8.28
N ASN A 2 -14.85 5.78 -7.16
CA ASN A 2 -13.39 5.64 -7.17
C ASN A 2 -13.03 4.43 -6.30
N VAL A 3 -12.96 3.26 -6.92
CA VAL A 3 -12.63 2.01 -6.23
C VAL A 3 -11.53 1.31 -6.99
N VAL A 4 -10.50 0.91 -6.26
CA VAL A 4 -9.39 0.14 -6.80
C VAL A 4 -9.25 -1.14 -5.99
N THR A 5 -9.15 -2.27 -6.67
CA THR A 5 -8.86 -3.55 -6.04
C THR A 5 -7.55 -4.07 -6.63
N ALA A 6 -6.62 -4.42 -5.78
CA ALA A 6 -5.32 -4.92 -6.20
C ALA A 6 -4.88 -6.09 -5.35
N ILE A 7 -4.21 -7.04 -5.98
CA ILE A 7 -3.59 -8.17 -5.30
C ILE A 7 -2.11 -8.17 -5.64
N GLY A 8 -1.29 -8.25 -4.64
CA GLY A 8 0.15 -8.25 -4.84
C GLY A 8 0.90 -8.66 -3.59
N ASN A 9 2.20 -8.47 -3.62
CA ASN A 9 3.06 -8.79 -2.49
C ASN A 9 3.64 -7.51 -1.90
N LEU A 10 3.82 -7.47 -0.60
CA LEU A 10 4.49 -6.35 0.02
C LEU A 10 5.95 -6.28 -0.44
N ALA A 11 6.29 -5.19 -1.10
CA ALA A 11 7.65 -4.96 -1.58
C ALA A 11 8.51 -4.21 -0.56
N SER A 12 7.91 -3.74 0.52
CA SER A 12 8.60 -3.06 1.60
C SER A 12 8.00 -3.47 2.94
N ASP A 13 8.70 -3.15 4.01
CA ASP A 13 8.11 -3.24 5.34
C ASP A 13 7.06 -2.15 5.51
N VAL A 14 6.17 -2.37 6.46
CA VAL A 14 5.15 -1.38 6.81
C VAL A 14 5.78 -0.31 7.69
N SER A 15 5.65 0.94 7.27
CA SER A 15 6.15 2.09 8.02
C SER A 15 4.96 2.84 8.60
N VAL A 16 4.93 3.01 9.92
CA VAL A 16 3.82 3.70 10.60
C VAL A 16 4.31 5.00 11.19
N ARG A 17 3.53 6.05 11.03
CA ARG A 17 3.80 7.34 11.64
C ARG A 17 2.50 7.96 12.15
N GLU A 18 2.63 8.82 13.13
CA GLU A 18 1.50 9.61 13.62
C GLU A 18 1.42 10.93 12.85
N VAL A 19 0.22 11.30 12.47
CA VAL A 19 -0.04 12.57 11.80
C VAL A 19 -1.18 13.28 12.51
N SER A 20 -1.08 14.60 12.64
CA SER A 20 -2.14 15.47 13.17
C SER A 20 -2.90 14.91 14.36
N GLY A 21 -2.24 14.86 15.52
CA GLY A 21 -2.91 14.46 16.75
C GLY A 21 -3.02 12.96 16.89
N GLU A 22 -4.22 12.41 16.79
CA GLU A 22 -4.47 11.02 17.12
C GLU A 22 -4.51 10.07 15.93
N HIS A 23 -4.18 10.57 14.74
CA HIS A 23 -4.25 9.74 13.54
C HIS A 23 -2.92 9.05 13.26
N LYS A 24 -3.01 7.80 12.83
CA LYS A 24 -1.86 7.04 12.38
C LYS A 24 -2.01 6.72 10.91
N VAL A 25 -0.90 6.70 10.20
CA VAL A 25 -0.86 6.26 8.81
C VAL A 25 0.24 5.23 8.62
N ALA A 26 -0.11 4.12 7.99
CA ALA A 26 0.84 3.09 7.61
C ALA A 26 1.07 3.18 6.11
N ASN A 27 2.32 3.11 5.69
CA ASN A 27 2.69 3.15 4.29
C ASN A 27 3.50 1.92 3.92
N PHE A 28 3.22 1.37 2.76
CA PHE A 28 4.03 0.30 2.21
C PHE A 28 3.94 0.31 0.68
N LEU A 29 4.85 -0.41 0.04
CA LEU A 29 4.82 -0.60 -1.40
C LEU A 29 4.21 -1.96 -1.71
N LEU A 30 3.26 -1.97 -2.64
CA LEU A 30 2.64 -3.19 -3.14
C LEU A 30 3.20 -3.49 -4.52
N ALA A 31 3.76 -4.67 -4.71
CA ALA A 31 4.25 -5.13 -6.00
C ALA A 31 3.16 -5.95 -6.68
N ILE A 32 2.69 -5.46 -7.80
CA ILE A 32 1.63 -6.10 -8.58
C ILE A 32 2.26 -6.66 -9.86
N ASP A 33 2.12 -7.96 -10.07
CA ASP A 33 2.70 -8.60 -11.25
C ASP A 33 2.06 -8.09 -12.53
N ARG A 34 2.88 -7.82 -13.52
CA ARG A 34 2.40 -7.48 -14.85
C ARG A 34 2.13 -8.74 -15.64
N PRO A 35 0.97 -8.84 -16.29
CA PRO A 35 0.70 -9.98 -17.17
C PRO A 35 1.36 -9.78 -18.53
N SER A 36 2.68 -9.62 -18.55
CA SER A 36 3.42 -9.43 -19.78
C SER A 36 4.52 -10.50 -19.91
N LYS A 37 4.97 -10.71 -21.15
CA LYS A 37 6.02 -11.70 -21.44
C LYS A 37 7.35 -11.34 -20.79
N ASP A 38 7.58 -10.07 -20.57
CA ASP A 38 8.83 -9.59 -20.00
C ASP A 38 8.88 -9.74 -18.49
N GLY A 39 7.75 -10.08 -17.88
CA GLY A 39 7.67 -10.15 -16.45
C GLY A 39 7.70 -8.75 -15.82
N GLY A 40 8.11 -8.70 -14.57
CA GLY A 40 8.20 -7.46 -13.84
C GLY A 40 6.95 -7.17 -13.03
N ALA A 41 7.00 -6.08 -12.30
CA ALA A 41 5.93 -5.68 -11.42
C ALA A 41 5.77 -4.18 -11.41
N ASP A 42 4.55 -3.74 -11.18
CA ASP A 42 4.28 -2.34 -10.87
C ASP A 42 4.32 -2.17 -9.37
N PHE A 43 4.96 -1.10 -8.92
CA PHE A 43 5.05 -0.80 -7.49
C PHE A 43 4.10 0.33 -7.17
N VAL A 44 3.15 0.05 -6.30
CA VAL A 44 2.10 0.99 -5.95
C VAL A 44 2.23 1.37 -4.48
N PRO A 45 2.40 2.66 -4.16
CA PRO A 45 2.39 3.09 -2.77
C PRO A 45 0.98 2.99 -2.20
N VAL A 46 0.88 2.43 -1.00
CA VAL A 46 -0.40 2.26 -0.31
C VAL A 46 -0.31 2.96 1.03
N SER A 47 -1.35 3.71 1.37
CA SER A 47 -1.51 4.34 2.67
C SER A 47 -2.77 3.81 3.34
N VAL A 48 -2.63 3.44 4.60
CA VAL A 48 -3.73 2.89 5.40
C VAL A 48 -3.81 3.69 6.70
N TRP A 49 -5.02 3.96 7.15
CA TRP A 49 -5.24 4.89 8.25
C TRP A 49 -5.79 4.22 9.50
N ASP A 50 -5.41 4.75 10.65
CA ASP A 50 -5.95 4.48 11.99
C ASP A 50 -5.96 2.99 12.37
N LYS A 51 -7.09 2.39 12.63
CA LYS A 51 -7.17 1.00 13.06
C LYS A 51 -6.60 0.02 12.04
N GLN A 52 -6.82 0.31 10.78
CA GLN A 52 -6.25 -0.51 9.72
C GLN A 52 -4.73 -0.38 9.66
N ALA A 53 -4.22 0.82 9.96
CA ALA A 53 -2.77 1.02 10.04
C ALA A 53 -2.17 0.18 11.15
N GLU A 54 -2.80 0.12 12.29
CA GLU A 54 -2.34 -0.72 13.41
C GLU A 54 -2.34 -2.19 13.04
N SER A 55 -3.39 -2.65 12.37
CA SER A 55 -3.49 -4.03 11.91
C SER A 55 -2.39 -4.37 10.91
N CYS A 56 -2.12 -3.46 9.98
CA CYS A 56 -1.05 -3.65 8.99
C CYS A 56 0.31 -3.77 9.68
N GLU A 57 0.58 -2.93 10.66
CA GLU A 57 1.83 -2.99 11.40
C GLU A 57 2.01 -4.32 12.12
N ARG A 58 0.93 -4.85 12.70
CA ARG A 58 0.99 -6.07 13.49
C ARG A 58 1.07 -7.34 12.65
N PHE A 59 0.40 -7.37 11.51
CA PHE A 59 0.18 -8.61 10.77
C PHE A 59 0.84 -8.68 9.41
N LEU A 60 1.26 -7.57 8.84
CA LEU A 60 1.85 -7.57 7.50
C LEU A 60 3.36 -7.50 7.56
N THR A 61 4.00 -8.33 6.74
CA THR A 61 5.45 -8.34 6.61
C THR A 61 5.84 -8.31 5.14
N LYS A 62 7.06 -7.83 4.88
CA LYS A 62 7.61 -7.77 3.54
C LYS A 62 7.58 -9.16 2.89
N GLY A 63 7.13 -9.21 1.65
CA GLY A 63 7.02 -10.45 0.89
C GLY A 63 5.64 -11.11 0.97
N GLN A 64 4.81 -10.70 1.90
CA GLN A 64 3.49 -11.31 2.08
C GLN A 64 2.53 -10.91 0.96
N ARG A 65 1.72 -11.86 0.51
CA ARG A 65 0.71 -11.59 -0.51
C ARG A 65 -0.56 -11.05 0.15
N VAL A 66 -1.07 -9.94 -0.36
CA VAL A 66 -2.24 -9.28 0.21
C VAL A 66 -3.18 -8.78 -0.88
N GLY A 67 -4.44 -8.63 -0.52
CA GLY A 67 -5.43 -7.95 -1.32
C GLY A 67 -5.73 -6.59 -0.73
N VAL A 68 -5.81 -5.59 -1.57
CA VAL A 68 -6.09 -4.21 -1.16
C VAL A 68 -7.29 -3.68 -1.90
N ASP A 69 -8.28 -3.22 -1.14
CA ASP A 69 -9.41 -2.45 -1.68
C ASP A 69 -9.26 -1.02 -1.21
N GLY A 70 -9.34 -0.08 -2.11
CA GLY A 70 -9.14 1.29 -1.73
C GLY A 70 -9.56 2.27 -2.79
N ARG A 71 -9.04 3.47 -2.67
CA ARG A 71 -9.30 4.57 -3.61
C ARG A 71 -7.99 5.02 -4.23
N LEU A 72 -8.08 5.40 -5.49
CA LEU A 72 -6.94 5.97 -6.17
C LEU A 72 -6.93 7.48 -5.95
N ARG A 73 -5.80 7.99 -5.50
CA ARG A 73 -5.60 9.42 -5.31
C ARG A 73 -4.46 9.87 -6.21
N LEU A 74 -4.75 10.80 -7.09
CA LEU A 74 -3.72 11.36 -7.94
C LEU A 74 -3.00 12.47 -7.18
N SER A 75 -1.69 12.38 -7.16
CA SER A 75 -0.86 13.37 -6.53
C SER A 75 0.12 13.92 -7.57
N LEU A 76 0.12 15.22 -7.77
CA LEU A 76 1.07 15.86 -8.65
C LEU A 76 2.28 16.27 -7.84
N ILE A 77 3.40 15.65 -8.14
CA ILE A 77 4.66 15.96 -7.46
C ILE A 77 5.56 16.67 -8.45
N HIS A 78 5.97 17.87 -8.09
CA HIS A 78 6.96 18.62 -8.87
C HIS A 78 8.34 18.30 -8.32
N ILE A 79 9.13 17.73 -9.17
CA ILE A 79 10.51 17.38 -8.82
C ILE A 79 11.45 18.36 -9.51
#